data_6775e9372a7c9f40605446cbac38c3a3
#
_entry.id   6775e9372a7c9f40605446cbac38c3a3
#
_cell.length_a   1.000
_cell.length_b   1.000
_cell.length_c   1.000
_cell.angle_alpha   90.00
_cell.angle_beta   90.00
_cell.angle_gamma   90.00
#
_symmetry.space_group_name_H-M   'P 1'
#
loop_
_entity.id
_entity.type
_entity.pdbx_description
1 polymer ?
#
loop_
_entity_poly.entity_id
_entity_poly.type
_entity_poly.pdbx_seq_one_letter_code
_entity_poly.pdbx_strand_id
1 'polypeptide(L)'
;MMSEMQEEAWYFQEDTVKNYECFYQTKYKRADWLEKKLLKKLLDTLGHTEKLLEIGCGTGHFTRWLNSKGLECYGLDLSHLMLKEAKKLWPNGSLLQGESSRLPFKDESFDVVAFIACLEYMPDITKVIEEAARVSRKGIIIGLMNKWSLPTMRRIIQIKRVKNPYYSNVTFYSIFDMKHVLKEALHDNYAICFWSTTAFPKIFGDTESALLPFGAFLGISIKLGENVD
;
A
#
# COMPACT_ATOMS: atom_id res chain seq x y z
N MET A 1 7.17 11.10 -19.71
CA MET A 1 8.07 10.08 -20.33
C MET A 1 8.62 9.27 -19.17
N MET A 2 8.27 7.99 -19.07
CA MET A 2 8.79 7.10 -18.01
C MET A 2 10.30 6.97 -18.19
N SER A 3 11.07 6.86 -17.08
CA SER A 3 12.51 6.60 -17.17
C SER A 3 12.74 5.15 -17.63
N GLU A 4 13.86 4.89 -18.33
CA GLU A 4 14.26 3.53 -18.76
C GLU A 4 14.25 2.52 -17.59
N MET A 5 14.59 2.97 -16.37
CA MET A 5 14.54 2.16 -15.16
C MET A 5 13.11 1.76 -14.73
N GLN A 6 12.09 2.53 -15.11
CA GLN A 6 10.69 2.18 -14.83
C GLN A 6 10.17 1.13 -15.82
N GLU A 7 10.63 1.15 -17.08
CA GLU A 7 10.26 0.15 -18.09
C GLU A 7 10.79 -1.25 -17.76
N GLU A 8 11.92 -1.36 -17.07
CA GLU A 8 12.51 -2.63 -16.61
C GLU A 8 11.85 -3.20 -15.34
N ALA A 9 10.97 -2.45 -14.68
CA ALA A 9 10.36 -2.91 -13.44
C ALA A 9 9.45 -4.13 -13.68
N TRP A 10 9.43 -5.04 -12.72
CA TRP A 10 8.73 -6.32 -12.82
C TRP A 10 7.23 -6.21 -13.12
N TYR A 11 6.59 -5.13 -12.69
CA TYR A 11 5.17 -4.86 -12.92
C TYR A 11 4.86 -4.40 -14.36
N PHE A 12 5.87 -4.27 -15.21
CA PHE A 12 5.76 -4.12 -16.66
C PHE A 12 6.17 -5.39 -17.43
N GLN A 13 6.41 -6.52 -16.74
CA GLN A 13 6.78 -7.79 -17.37
C GLN A 13 5.59 -8.75 -17.38
N GLU A 14 5.13 -9.12 -18.58
CA GLU A 14 3.87 -9.85 -18.78
C GLU A 14 3.83 -11.20 -18.03
N ASP A 15 4.91 -11.98 -18.09
CA ASP A 15 4.99 -13.29 -17.42
C ASP A 15 4.96 -13.17 -15.90
N THR A 16 5.53 -12.11 -15.35
CA THR A 16 5.54 -11.83 -13.92
C THR A 16 4.16 -11.43 -13.44
N VAL A 17 3.50 -10.54 -14.18
CA VAL A 17 2.16 -10.04 -13.85
C VAL A 17 1.10 -11.15 -13.91
N LYS A 18 1.14 -12.03 -14.92
CA LYS A 18 0.20 -13.16 -15.04
C LYS A 18 0.24 -14.12 -13.85
N ASN A 19 1.41 -14.28 -13.22
CA ASN A 19 1.59 -15.19 -12.09
C ASN A 19 1.43 -14.50 -10.73
N TYR A 20 1.22 -13.20 -10.69
CA TYR A 20 1.22 -12.41 -9.45
C TYR A 20 0.13 -12.85 -8.46
N GLU A 21 -1.09 -13.09 -8.92
CA GLU A 21 -2.21 -13.54 -8.07
C GLU A 21 -1.96 -14.91 -7.38
N CYS A 22 -1.19 -15.80 -8.01
CA CYS A 22 -0.86 -17.09 -7.43
C CYS A 22 -0.14 -16.98 -6.08
N PHE A 23 0.61 -15.90 -5.85
CA PHE A 23 1.31 -15.68 -4.58
C PHE A 23 0.36 -15.59 -3.39
N TYR A 24 -0.77 -14.89 -3.54
CA TYR A 24 -1.77 -14.73 -2.48
C TYR A 24 -2.54 -16.03 -2.21
N GLN A 25 -2.76 -16.84 -3.23
CA GLN A 25 -3.52 -18.09 -3.11
C GLN A 25 -2.71 -19.24 -2.48
N THR A 26 -1.38 -19.18 -2.55
CA THR A 26 -0.48 -20.27 -2.15
C THR A 26 0.42 -19.89 -0.98
N LYS A 27 1.55 -19.27 -1.28
CA LYS A 27 2.65 -19.03 -0.32
C LYS A 27 2.31 -18.00 0.75
N TYR A 28 1.53 -16.98 0.41
CA TYR A 28 1.25 -15.82 1.27
C TYR A 28 -0.14 -15.84 1.92
N LYS A 29 -0.90 -16.92 1.82
CA LYS A 29 -2.28 -17.01 2.34
C LYS A 29 -2.43 -16.57 3.80
N ARG A 30 -1.48 -16.94 4.68
CA ARG A 30 -1.49 -16.51 6.10
C ARG A 30 -1.16 -15.01 6.22
N ALA A 31 -0.17 -14.53 5.47
CA ALA A 31 0.20 -13.11 5.49
C ALA A 31 -0.96 -12.27 4.98
N ASP A 32 -1.55 -12.62 3.86
CA ASP A 32 -2.74 -11.97 3.29
C ASP A 32 -3.88 -11.83 4.31
N TRP A 33 -4.18 -12.90 5.05
CA TRP A 33 -5.21 -12.86 6.09
C TRP A 33 -4.86 -11.90 7.23
N LEU A 34 -3.60 -11.90 7.70
CA LEU A 34 -3.13 -11.01 8.76
C LEU A 34 -3.10 -9.54 8.29
N GLU A 35 -2.67 -9.29 7.07
CA GLU A 35 -2.65 -7.97 6.43
C GLU A 35 -4.07 -7.41 6.32
N LYS A 36 -5.01 -8.19 5.80
CA LYS A 36 -6.44 -7.81 5.71
C LYS A 36 -7.06 -7.52 7.08
N LYS A 37 -6.71 -8.30 8.10
CA LYS A 37 -7.16 -8.06 9.47
C LYS A 37 -6.66 -6.72 10.01
N LEU A 38 -5.36 -6.40 9.79
CA LEU A 38 -4.79 -5.12 10.20
C LEU A 38 -5.39 -3.97 9.38
N LEU A 39 -5.47 -4.09 8.06
CA LEU A 39 -6.07 -3.07 7.18
C LEU A 39 -7.51 -2.72 7.58
N LYS A 40 -8.31 -3.73 7.95
CA LYS A 40 -9.65 -3.47 8.47
C LYS A 40 -9.62 -2.60 9.73
N LYS A 41 -8.75 -2.89 10.68
CA LYS A 41 -8.61 -2.07 11.90
C LYS A 41 -8.18 -0.64 11.58
N LEU A 42 -7.22 -0.45 10.65
CA LEU A 42 -6.80 0.87 10.23
C LEU A 42 -7.98 1.67 9.67
N LEU A 43 -8.78 1.05 8.83
CA LEU A 43 -9.95 1.67 8.23
C LEU A 43 -10.99 2.04 9.32
N ASP A 44 -11.24 1.13 10.25
CA ASP A 44 -12.18 1.34 11.37
C ASP A 44 -11.80 2.56 12.23
N THR A 45 -10.50 2.93 12.34
CA THR A 45 -10.05 4.13 13.09
C THR A 45 -10.41 5.46 12.42
N LEU A 46 -10.67 5.45 11.12
CA LEU A 46 -11.07 6.64 10.34
C LEU A 46 -12.59 6.84 10.30
N GLY A 47 -13.34 5.96 10.96
CA GLY A 47 -14.81 5.99 11.02
C GLY A 47 -15.48 5.47 9.75
N HIS A 48 -16.74 5.81 9.56
CA HIS A 48 -17.53 5.34 8.43
C HIS A 48 -16.91 5.77 7.11
N THR A 49 -16.61 4.81 6.23
CA THR A 49 -16.01 5.01 4.92
C THR A 49 -16.94 4.42 3.87
N GLU A 50 -17.31 5.20 2.88
CA GLU A 50 -18.11 4.75 1.74
C GLU A 50 -17.24 4.60 0.50
N LYS A 51 -16.43 5.61 0.20
CA LYS A 51 -15.65 5.70 -1.05
C LYS A 51 -14.15 5.67 -0.78
N LEU A 52 -13.47 4.70 -1.38
CA LEU A 52 -12.04 4.45 -1.18
C LEU A 52 -11.29 4.40 -2.50
N LEU A 53 -10.14 5.07 -2.56
CA LEU A 53 -9.16 4.94 -3.64
C LEU A 53 -7.96 4.11 -3.16
N GLU A 54 -7.65 3.01 -3.82
CA GLU A 54 -6.38 2.31 -3.67
C GLU A 54 -5.40 2.76 -4.76
N ILE A 55 -4.26 3.33 -4.35
CA ILE A 55 -3.17 3.74 -5.24
C ILE A 55 -2.13 2.62 -5.29
N GLY A 56 -1.69 2.25 -6.49
CA GLY A 56 -0.84 1.08 -6.72
C GLY A 56 -1.61 -0.22 -6.54
N CYS A 57 -2.84 -0.29 -7.05
CA CYS A 57 -3.75 -1.41 -6.83
C CYS A 57 -3.30 -2.74 -7.47
N GLY A 58 -2.33 -2.71 -8.39
CA GLY A 58 -1.86 -3.87 -9.11
C GLY A 58 -2.98 -4.63 -9.80
N THR A 59 -3.08 -5.93 -9.52
CA THR A 59 -4.17 -6.80 -10.03
C THR A 59 -5.50 -6.61 -9.32
N GLY A 60 -5.60 -5.62 -8.42
CA GLY A 60 -6.81 -5.29 -7.68
C GLY A 60 -7.13 -6.25 -6.53
N HIS A 61 -6.15 -6.96 -5.99
CA HIS A 61 -6.34 -7.96 -4.94
C HIS A 61 -7.01 -7.38 -3.68
N PHE A 62 -6.46 -6.29 -3.15
CA PHE A 62 -7.02 -5.63 -1.97
C PHE A 62 -8.22 -4.76 -2.32
N THR A 63 -8.22 -4.09 -3.49
CA THR A 63 -9.37 -3.30 -3.97
C THR A 63 -10.64 -4.15 -4.04
N ARG A 64 -10.56 -5.35 -4.65
CA ARG A 64 -11.66 -6.31 -4.73
C ARG A 64 -12.12 -6.80 -3.36
N TRP A 65 -11.16 -7.06 -2.47
CA TRP A 65 -11.48 -7.47 -1.10
C TRP A 65 -12.19 -6.34 -0.33
N LEU A 66 -11.71 -5.10 -0.40
CA LEU A 66 -12.36 -3.94 0.22
C LEU A 66 -13.76 -3.71 -0.36
N ASN A 67 -13.91 -3.81 -1.68
CA ASN A 67 -15.21 -3.72 -2.34
C ASN A 67 -16.18 -4.81 -1.84
N SER A 68 -15.71 -6.04 -1.61
CA SER A 68 -16.52 -7.14 -1.03
C SER A 68 -16.98 -6.87 0.41
N LYS A 69 -16.43 -5.85 1.08
CA LYS A 69 -16.85 -5.38 2.42
C LYS A 69 -17.90 -4.26 2.36
N GLY A 70 -18.37 -3.92 1.19
CA GLY A 70 -19.42 -2.93 0.98
C GLY A 70 -18.93 -1.51 0.69
N LEU A 71 -17.61 -1.32 0.48
CA LEU A 71 -17.07 -0.03 0.09
C LEU A 71 -17.18 0.17 -1.43
N GLU A 72 -17.42 1.38 -1.88
CA GLU A 72 -17.24 1.80 -3.27
C GLU A 72 -15.74 2.02 -3.53
N CYS A 73 -15.07 1.03 -4.13
CA CYS A 73 -13.63 1.05 -4.32
C CYS A 73 -13.21 1.41 -5.73
N TYR A 74 -12.16 2.21 -5.81
CA TYR A 74 -11.46 2.60 -7.02
C TYR A 74 -10.01 2.16 -6.92
N GLY A 75 -9.46 1.63 -8.02
CA GLY A 75 -8.06 1.25 -8.12
C GLY A 75 -7.32 2.10 -9.15
N LEU A 76 -6.18 2.65 -8.76
CA LEU A 76 -5.27 3.34 -9.67
C LEU A 76 -3.92 2.62 -9.69
N ASP A 77 -3.38 2.37 -10.88
CA ASP A 77 -2.05 1.79 -11.05
C ASP A 77 -1.35 2.41 -12.26
N LEU A 78 -0.03 2.47 -12.21
CA LEU A 78 0.78 2.95 -13.34
C LEU A 78 0.86 1.90 -14.45
N SER A 79 0.87 0.61 -14.09
CA SER A 79 1.05 -0.50 -15.01
C SER A 79 -0.26 -0.91 -15.70
N HIS A 80 -0.32 -0.68 -17.00
CA HIS A 80 -1.43 -1.16 -17.82
C HIS A 80 -1.54 -2.70 -17.83
N LEU A 81 -0.43 -3.43 -17.67
CA LEU A 81 -0.42 -4.89 -17.60
C LEU A 81 -1.09 -5.38 -16.31
N MET A 82 -0.80 -4.73 -15.17
CA MET A 82 -1.47 -5.00 -13.91
C MET A 82 -2.98 -4.76 -14.02
N LEU A 83 -3.39 -3.62 -14.57
CA LEU A 83 -4.80 -3.29 -14.76
C LEU A 83 -5.50 -4.21 -15.76
N LYS A 84 -4.81 -4.71 -16.78
CA LYS A 84 -5.33 -5.72 -17.71
C LYS A 84 -5.68 -7.02 -16.98
N GLU A 85 -4.82 -7.48 -16.07
CA GLU A 85 -5.11 -8.66 -15.23
C GLU A 85 -6.21 -8.35 -14.19
N ALA A 86 -6.15 -7.18 -13.55
CA ALA A 86 -7.21 -6.74 -12.64
C ALA A 86 -8.58 -6.75 -13.30
N LYS A 87 -8.69 -6.29 -14.56
CA LYS A 87 -9.94 -6.24 -15.32
C LYS A 87 -10.49 -7.62 -15.64
N LYS A 88 -9.63 -8.63 -15.83
CA LYS A 88 -10.09 -10.02 -15.98
C LYS A 88 -10.74 -10.56 -14.71
N LEU A 89 -10.17 -10.21 -13.55
CA LEU A 89 -10.62 -10.67 -12.23
C LEU A 89 -11.79 -9.84 -11.68
N TRP A 90 -11.94 -8.60 -12.17
CA TRP A 90 -12.98 -7.66 -11.76
C TRP A 90 -13.49 -6.84 -12.97
N PRO A 91 -14.28 -7.46 -13.88
CA PRO A 91 -14.70 -6.84 -15.14
C PRO A 91 -15.43 -5.51 -14.96
N ASN A 92 -16.23 -5.37 -13.91
CA ASN A 92 -17.01 -4.15 -13.61
C ASN A 92 -16.30 -3.23 -12.62
N GLY A 93 -15.02 -3.48 -12.32
CA GLY A 93 -14.25 -2.69 -11.37
C GLY A 93 -13.91 -1.30 -11.88
N SER A 94 -13.92 -0.33 -10.98
CA SER A 94 -13.51 1.05 -11.25
C SER A 94 -11.98 1.15 -11.20
N LEU A 95 -11.34 0.87 -12.33
CA LEU A 95 -9.89 0.81 -12.49
C LEU A 95 -9.41 1.90 -13.44
N LEU A 96 -8.36 2.63 -13.04
CA LEU A 96 -7.79 3.74 -13.80
C LEU A 96 -6.27 3.60 -13.90
N GLN A 97 -5.72 3.82 -15.09
CA GLN A 97 -4.29 3.97 -15.25
C GLN A 97 -3.89 5.42 -14.94
N GLY A 98 -2.89 5.59 -14.06
CA GLY A 98 -2.45 6.92 -13.67
C GLY A 98 -1.19 6.90 -12.82
N GLU A 99 -0.60 8.09 -12.68
CA GLU A 99 0.58 8.35 -11.87
C GLU A 99 0.17 8.82 -10.47
N SER A 100 0.75 8.21 -9.43
CA SER A 100 0.43 8.51 -8.03
C SER A 100 0.83 9.91 -7.57
N SER A 101 1.84 10.52 -8.20
CA SER A 101 2.31 11.86 -7.91
C SER A 101 1.48 12.98 -8.57
N ARG A 102 0.48 12.61 -9.39
CA ARG A 102 -0.45 13.54 -10.06
C ARG A 102 -1.79 12.84 -10.33
N LEU A 103 -2.64 12.82 -9.33
CA LEU A 103 -3.91 12.11 -9.39
C LEU A 103 -4.95 12.89 -10.22
N PRO A 104 -5.65 12.23 -11.16
CA PRO A 104 -6.64 12.87 -12.03
C PRO A 104 -8.01 13.00 -11.35
N PHE A 105 -8.02 13.32 -10.06
CA PHE A 105 -9.21 13.50 -9.26
C PHE A 105 -9.25 14.89 -8.64
N LYS A 106 -10.45 15.40 -8.38
CA LYS A 106 -10.65 16.63 -7.63
C LYS A 106 -10.29 16.42 -6.16
N ASP A 107 -10.03 17.53 -5.47
CA ASP A 107 -9.83 17.53 -4.03
C ASP A 107 -11.02 16.85 -3.34
N GLU A 108 -10.73 16.12 -2.25
CA GLU A 108 -11.74 15.47 -1.42
C GLU A 108 -12.70 14.53 -2.17
N SER A 109 -12.24 13.87 -3.25
CA SER A 109 -13.07 12.97 -4.06
C SER A 109 -13.37 11.63 -3.37
N PHE A 110 -12.58 11.26 -2.38
CA PHE A 110 -12.67 9.99 -1.67
C PHE A 110 -12.73 10.20 -0.16
N ASP A 111 -13.36 9.30 0.57
CA ASP A 111 -13.30 9.32 2.04
C ASP A 111 -11.90 8.97 2.53
N VAL A 112 -11.35 7.90 1.99
CA VAL A 112 -10.05 7.35 2.39
C VAL A 112 -9.24 7.01 1.14
N VAL A 113 -7.93 7.27 1.21
CA VAL A 113 -6.94 6.77 0.25
C VAL A 113 -6.13 5.65 0.89
N ALA A 114 -5.87 4.58 0.15
CA ALA A 114 -5.12 3.43 0.62
C ALA A 114 -3.87 3.19 -0.24
N PHE A 115 -2.76 2.90 0.44
CA PHE A 115 -1.54 2.35 -0.15
C PHE A 115 -1.27 0.99 0.47
N ILE A 116 -1.22 -0.07 -0.34
CA ILE A 116 -1.03 -1.42 0.19
C ILE A 116 0.10 -2.11 -0.59
N ALA A 117 1.26 -2.26 0.05
CA ALA A 117 2.48 -2.88 -0.50
C ALA A 117 2.93 -2.28 -1.84
N CYS A 118 2.85 -0.97 -1.98
CA CYS A 118 3.17 -0.25 -3.23
C CYS A 118 4.07 0.98 -3.04
N LEU A 119 4.03 1.66 -1.88
CA LEU A 119 4.84 2.86 -1.62
C LEU A 119 6.35 2.60 -1.75
N GLU A 120 6.78 1.37 -1.50
CA GLU A 120 8.16 0.92 -1.62
C GLU A 120 8.74 1.08 -3.03
N TYR A 121 7.87 1.17 -4.04
CA TYR A 121 8.23 1.28 -5.46
C TYR A 121 8.10 2.71 -6.01
N MET A 122 7.64 3.65 -5.20
CA MET A 122 7.38 5.03 -5.63
C MET A 122 8.61 5.92 -5.44
N PRO A 123 9.06 6.66 -6.47
CA PRO A 123 10.30 7.43 -6.40
C PRO A 123 10.20 8.68 -5.51
N ASP A 124 9.04 9.35 -5.49
CA ASP A 124 8.78 10.57 -4.72
C ASP A 124 7.59 10.36 -3.79
N ILE A 125 7.88 9.72 -2.65
CA ILE A 125 6.84 9.35 -1.69
C ILE A 125 6.19 10.59 -1.04
N THR A 126 6.94 11.68 -0.85
CA THR A 126 6.43 12.93 -0.26
C THR A 126 5.31 13.48 -1.12
N LYS A 127 5.57 13.67 -2.41
CA LYS A 127 4.59 14.16 -3.36
C LYS A 127 3.38 13.22 -3.53
N VAL A 128 3.62 11.92 -3.46
CA VAL A 128 2.54 10.91 -3.52
C VAL A 128 1.61 11.02 -2.31
N ILE A 129 2.16 11.25 -1.11
CA ILE A 129 1.36 11.45 0.10
C ILE A 129 0.59 12.79 0.06
N GLU A 130 1.21 13.86 -0.46
CA GLU A 130 0.54 15.16 -0.68
C GLU A 130 -0.68 15.01 -1.59
N GLU A 131 -0.54 14.33 -2.73
CA GLU A 131 -1.64 14.08 -3.66
C GLU A 131 -2.73 13.18 -3.05
N ALA A 132 -2.33 12.15 -2.28
CA ALA A 132 -3.28 11.32 -1.55
C ALA A 132 -4.09 12.13 -0.53
N ALA A 133 -3.43 13.02 0.21
CA ALA A 133 -4.09 13.91 1.16
C ALA A 133 -5.04 14.88 0.45
N ARG A 134 -4.65 15.45 -0.68
CA ARG A 134 -5.47 16.37 -1.47
C ARG A 134 -6.80 15.72 -1.90
N VAL A 135 -6.76 14.47 -2.34
CA VAL A 135 -7.98 13.79 -2.84
C VAL A 135 -8.78 13.09 -1.76
N SER A 136 -8.28 13.04 -0.53
CA SER A 136 -8.93 12.38 0.62
C SER A 136 -9.62 13.37 1.55
N ARG A 137 -10.85 13.06 1.98
CA ARG A 137 -11.61 13.88 2.97
C ARG A 137 -11.28 13.56 4.41
N LYS A 138 -10.99 12.29 4.73
CA LYS A 138 -10.89 11.81 6.12
C LYS A 138 -9.49 11.38 6.49
N GLY A 139 -8.82 10.66 5.57
CA GLY A 139 -7.52 10.13 5.93
C GLY A 139 -6.93 9.15 4.94
N ILE A 140 -5.76 8.66 5.31
CA ILE A 140 -4.95 7.75 4.52
C ILE A 140 -4.68 6.49 5.34
N ILE A 141 -4.78 5.31 4.73
CA ILE A 141 -4.26 4.07 5.31
C ILE A 141 -3.05 3.59 4.51
N ILE A 142 -2.02 3.19 5.21
CA ILE A 142 -0.78 2.71 4.62
C ILE A 142 -0.49 1.32 5.16
N GLY A 143 -0.28 0.36 4.25
CA GLY A 143 0.22 -0.97 4.55
C GLY A 143 1.48 -1.22 3.75
N LEU A 144 2.60 -1.56 4.39
CA LEU A 144 3.88 -1.74 3.71
C LEU A 144 4.74 -2.86 4.29
N MET A 145 5.71 -3.33 3.50
CA MET A 145 6.73 -4.27 3.93
C MET A 145 7.68 -3.59 4.93
N ASN A 146 7.60 -4.00 6.18
CA ASN A 146 8.33 -3.34 7.26
C ASN A 146 9.85 -3.57 7.15
N LYS A 147 10.61 -2.47 7.05
CA LYS A 147 12.07 -2.43 6.98
C LYS A 147 12.75 -3.24 8.09
N TRP A 148 12.22 -3.20 9.32
CA TRP A 148 12.82 -3.84 10.49
C TRP A 148 12.41 -5.29 10.69
N SER A 149 11.63 -5.86 9.82
CA SER A 149 11.30 -7.27 9.89
C SER A 149 12.44 -8.16 9.44
N LEU A 150 12.59 -9.33 10.06
CA LEU A 150 13.61 -10.31 9.66
C LEU A 150 13.50 -10.71 8.17
N PRO A 151 12.31 -10.95 7.60
CA PRO A 151 12.17 -11.22 6.16
C PRO A 151 12.70 -10.08 5.29
N THR A 152 12.37 -8.82 5.63
CA THR A 152 12.81 -7.67 4.84
C THR A 152 14.31 -7.42 4.98
N MET A 153 14.87 -7.55 6.18
CA MET A 153 16.32 -7.45 6.39
C MET A 153 17.08 -8.48 5.55
N ARG A 154 16.58 -9.74 5.49
CA ARG A 154 17.15 -10.77 4.62
C ARG A 154 17.04 -10.37 3.15
N ARG A 155 15.92 -9.81 2.71
CA ARG A 155 15.72 -9.31 1.34
C ARG A 155 16.72 -8.20 1.00
N ILE A 156 16.90 -7.22 1.88
CA ILE A 156 17.89 -6.14 1.70
C ILE A 156 19.31 -6.69 1.50
N ILE A 157 19.70 -7.71 2.28
CA ILE A 157 21.00 -8.37 2.12
C ILE A 157 21.08 -9.13 0.79
N GLN A 158 20.01 -9.83 0.40
CA GLN A 158 19.96 -10.59 -0.85
C GLN A 158 20.00 -9.70 -2.09
N ILE A 159 19.29 -8.56 -2.08
CA ILE A 159 19.30 -7.59 -3.20
C ILE A 159 20.73 -7.11 -3.50
N LYS A 160 21.55 -6.92 -2.47
CA LYS A 160 22.97 -6.54 -2.64
C LYS A 160 23.83 -7.64 -3.26
N ARG A 161 23.40 -8.91 -3.20
CA ARG A 161 24.14 -10.08 -3.67
C ARG A 161 23.63 -10.65 -4.97
N VAL A 162 22.33 -10.61 -5.19
CA VAL A 162 21.66 -11.20 -6.37
C VAL A 162 20.62 -10.21 -6.87
N LYS A 163 20.69 -9.85 -8.15
CA LYS A 163 19.64 -9.04 -8.80
C LYS A 163 18.32 -9.83 -8.78
N ASN A 164 17.40 -9.41 -7.93
CA ASN A 164 16.03 -9.94 -7.91
C ASN A 164 15.11 -8.88 -8.54
N PRO A 165 14.44 -9.18 -9.67
CA PRO A 165 13.64 -8.21 -10.39
C PRO A 165 12.51 -7.61 -9.56
N TYR A 166 11.92 -8.37 -8.62
CA TYR A 166 10.86 -7.88 -7.73
C TYR A 166 11.31 -6.81 -6.74
N TYR A 167 12.61 -6.67 -6.51
CA TYR A 167 13.16 -5.74 -5.50
C TYR A 167 14.21 -4.79 -6.08
N SER A 168 14.31 -4.68 -7.40
CA SER A 168 15.09 -3.63 -8.05
C SER A 168 14.41 -2.29 -7.76
N ASN A 169 15.16 -1.31 -7.26
CA ASN A 169 14.67 0.04 -6.95
C ASN A 169 13.57 0.13 -5.87
N VAL A 170 13.57 -0.80 -4.90
CA VAL A 170 12.65 -0.80 -3.75
C VAL A 170 13.26 -0.08 -2.56
N THR A 171 12.52 0.84 -1.97
CA THR A 171 12.84 1.47 -0.68
C THR A 171 11.93 0.93 0.41
N PHE A 172 12.50 0.27 1.40
CA PHE A 172 11.73 -0.22 2.56
C PHE A 172 11.70 0.84 3.66
N TYR A 173 10.53 0.99 4.27
CA TYR A 173 10.29 1.98 5.32
C TYR A 173 10.00 1.31 6.66
N SER A 174 10.46 1.95 7.75
CA SER A 174 10.04 1.70 9.13
C SER A 174 8.97 2.71 9.54
N ILE A 175 8.37 2.51 10.71
CA ILE A 175 7.44 3.51 11.28
C ILE A 175 8.11 4.88 11.48
N PHE A 176 9.40 4.92 11.80
CA PHE A 176 10.13 6.18 11.98
C PHE A 176 10.40 6.89 10.66
N ASP A 177 10.78 6.13 9.61
CA ASP A 177 10.92 6.68 8.27
C ASP A 177 9.59 7.28 7.81
N MET A 178 8.46 6.56 8.02
CA MET A 178 7.13 7.05 7.63
C MET A 178 6.69 8.28 8.42
N LYS A 179 6.98 8.36 9.73
CA LYS A 179 6.71 9.58 10.51
C LYS A 179 7.45 10.80 9.95
N HIS A 180 8.68 10.60 9.48
CA HIS A 180 9.45 11.70 8.85
C HIS A 180 8.81 12.13 7.53
N VAL A 181 8.49 11.19 6.65
CA VAL A 181 7.82 11.46 5.37
C VAL A 181 6.47 12.14 5.57
N LEU A 182 5.65 11.66 6.50
CA LEU A 182 4.36 12.27 6.79
C LEU A 182 4.49 13.70 7.29
N LYS A 183 5.48 13.98 8.16
CA LYS A 183 5.75 15.33 8.64
C LYS A 183 6.20 16.26 7.51
N GLU A 184 7.00 15.76 6.58
CA GLU A 184 7.47 16.52 5.41
C GLU A 184 6.31 16.81 4.45
N ALA A 185 5.47 15.81 4.14
CA ALA A 185 4.39 15.93 3.17
C ALA A 185 3.17 16.71 3.70
N LEU A 186 2.80 16.50 4.97
CA LEU A 186 1.53 16.98 5.54
C LEU A 186 1.73 18.08 6.58
N HIS A 187 2.97 18.40 6.94
CA HIS A 187 3.34 19.36 7.99
C HIS A 187 2.65 18.99 9.31
N ASP A 188 1.81 19.87 9.87
CA ASP A 188 1.09 19.65 11.13
C ASP A 188 -0.42 19.35 10.92
N ASN A 189 -0.85 19.14 9.67
CA ASN A 189 -2.26 18.94 9.31
C ASN A 189 -2.69 17.46 9.33
N TYR A 190 -2.11 16.65 10.23
CA TYR A 190 -2.47 15.23 10.34
C TYR A 190 -2.24 14.68 11.75
N ALA A 191 -2.91 13.55 12.04
CA ALA A 191 -2.58 12.73 13.18
C ALA A 191 -2.47 11.25 12.80
N ILE A 192 -1.50 10.55 13.37
CA ILE A 192 -1.45 9.09 13.32
C ILE A 192 -2.43 8.55 14.36
N CYS A 193 -3.60 8.07 13.91
CA CYS A 193 -4.62 7.51 14.78
C CYS A 193 -4.21 6.16 15.35
N PHE A 194 -3.58 5.34 14.50
CA PHE A 194 -3.15 4.00 14.90
C PHE A 194 -2.02 3.52 14.01
N TRP A 195 -1.09 2.76 14.57
CA TRP A 195 -0.13 1.98 13.83
C TRP A 195 0.13 0.64 14.51
N SER A 196 0.45 -0.38 13.74
CA SER A 196 0.79 -1.69 14.27
C SER A 196 1.57 -2.50 13.25
N THR A 197 2.26 -3.54 13.70
CA THR A 197 2.88 -4.53 12.82
C THR A 197 2.26 -5.90 13.02
N THR A 198 2.22 -6.70 11.97
CA THR A 198 1.70 -8.07 11.96
C THR A 198 2.56 -9.00 11.10
N ALA A 199 2.10 -10.22 10.88
CA ALA A 199 2.82 -11.25 10.11
C ALA A 199 4.19 -11.59 10.73
N PHE A 200 4.22 -11.74 12.05
CA PHE A 200 5.38 -12.26 12.79
C PHE A 200 5.67 -13.73 12.42
N PRO A 201 6.88 -14.25 12.72
CA PRO A 201 7.17 -15.68 12.60
C PRO A 201 6.12 -16.53 13.33
N LYS A 202 5.83 -17.72 12.80
CA LYS A 202 4.74 -18.60 13.30
C LYS A 202 4.82 -18.92 14.80
N ILE A 203 6.02 -18.89 15.39
CA ILE A 203 6.21 -19.13 16.82
C ILE A 203 5.52 -18.08 17.70
N PHE A 204 5.25 -16.90 17.18
CA PHE A 204 4.51 -15.82 17.86
C PHE A 204 3.00 -15.85 17.57
N GLY A 205 2.50 -16.87 16.89
CA GLY A 205 1.10 -16.96 16.47
C GLY A 205 0.70 -15.83 15.53
N ASP A 206 -0.55 -15.41 15.63
CA ASP A 206 -1.14 -14.34 14.80
C ASP A 206 -1.07 -12.99 15.53
N THR A 207 0.08 -12.72 16.13
CA THR A 207 0.35 -11.50 16.89
C THR A 207 0.27 -10.26 16.02
N GLU A 208 -0.30 -9.22 16.60
CA GLU A 208 -0.30 -7.85 16.12
C GLU A 208 0.22 -6.96 17.26
N SER A 209 1.12 -6.05 16.99
CA SER A 209 1.72 -5.22 18.03
C SER A 209 2.19 -3.86 17.53
N ALA A 210 1.81 -2.81 18.27
CA ALA A 210 2.40 -1.48 18.16
C ALA A 210 3.69 -1.33 18.98
N LEU A 211 3.92 -2.22 19.95
CA LEU A 211 5.12 -2.20 20.80
C LEU A 211 6.30 -2.95 20.18
N LEU A 212 6.03 -3.93 19.33
CA LEU A 212 7.04 -4.74 18.65
C LEU A 212 7.09 -4.35 17.16
N PRO A 213 7.98 -3.44 16.76
CA PRO A 213 8.02 -2.92 15.40
C PRO A 213 8.71 -3.87 14.39
N PHE A 214 8.64 -5.20 14.60
CA PHE A 214 9.40 -6.20 13.83
C PHE A 214 8.52 -7.14 13.00
N GLY A 215 7.20 -6.99 13.03
CA GLY A 215 6.30 -7.75 12.15
C GLY A 215 6.59 -7.47 10.68
N ALA A 216 6.33 -8.42 9.78
CA ALA A 216 6.69 -8.29 8.37
C ALA A 216 5.87 -7.23 7.62
N PHE A 217 4.67 -6.95 8.08
CA PHE A 217 3.79 -5.93 7.53
C PHE A 217 3.54 -4.83 8.57
N LEU A 218 3.73 -3.58 8.19
CA LEU A 218 3.46 -2.38 8.99
C LEU A 218 2.23 -1.70 8.45
N GLY A 219 1.27 -1.44 9.32
CA GLY A 219 0.06 -0.69 9.00
C GLY A 219 0.01 0.63 9.77
N ILE A 220 -0.43 1.70 9.10
CA ILE A 220 -0.57 3.05 9.67
C ILE A 220 -1.90 3.64 9.19
N SER A 221 -2.70 4.20 10.09
CA SER A 221 -3.84 5.06 9.76
C SER A 221 -3.57 6.50 10.14
N ILE A 222 -3.89 7.40 9.24
CA ILE A 222 -3.61 8.82 9.31
C ILE A 222 -4.92 9.58 9.10
N LYS A 223 -5.32 10.38 10.05
CA LYS A 223 -6.44 11.31 9.93
C LYS A 223 -5.93 12.65 9.41
N LEU A 224 -6.64 13.23 8.46
CA LEU A 224 -6.39 14.56 7.89
C LEU A 224 -7.33 15.59 8.51
N GLY A 225 -6.90 16.86 8.54
CA GLY A 225 -7.71 17.99 9.02
C GLY A 225 -7.06 18.75 10.16
N GLU A 226 -7.47 20.00 10.31
CA GLU A 226 -7.05 20.90 11.40
C GLU A 226 -7.57 20.41 12.76
N ASN A 227 -6.72 20.50 13.78
CA ASN A 227 -6.99 20.19 15.18
C ASN A 227 -7.27 18.71 15.49
N VAL A 228 -6.21 17.94 15.50
CA VAL A 228 -6.22 16.68 16.24
C VAL A 228 -5.51 16.92 17.57
N ASP A 229 -6.31 17.40 18.56
CA ASP A 229 -5.93 17.43 19.98
C ASP A 229 -5.74 16.02 20.53
#